data_3584a4eea8067dc8ee5852f37e60f2e6
#
_entry.id   3584a4eea8067dc8ee5852f37e60f2e6
#
_cell.length_a   1.000
_cell.length_b   1.000
_cell.length_c   1.000
_cell.angle_alpha   90.00
_cell.angle_beta   90.00
_cell.angle_gamma   90.00
#
_symmetry.space_group_name_H-M   'P 1'
#
loop_
_entity.id
_entity.type
_entity.pdbx_description
1 polymer ?
#
loop_
_entity_poly.entity_id
_entity_poly.type
_entity_poly.pdbx_seq_one_letter_code
_entity_poly.pdbx_strand_id
1 'polypeptide(L)'
;MVAQQSNGEWGSIAGGKDATQTFMNSNPLRTLSFDNWSKSTTENTMYDLGFDLKPIENLVISGQLDYKRYEYKSKSYSAEYPEVVHFETGKEIPGTGNSSPNSMSMYWISNSNMMTTLTAKYDLKLGQHAVNFLVGTSYEHYKSERLYSKRTDFVSDGLEDIEQGNNISCLLYTSDAAD
;
A
#
# COMPACT_ATOMS: atom_id res chain seq x y z
N MET A 1 15.34 -22.66 21.43
CA MET A 1 13.98 -22.61 20.88
C MET A 1 13.08 -22.01 21.94
N VAL A 2 12.23 -21.06 21.60
CA VAL A 2 11.22 -20.51 22.51
C VAL A 2 10.07 -21.51 22.63
N ALA A 3 9.61 -21.78 23.83
CA ALA A 3 8.47 -22.65 24.10
C ALA A 3 7.49 -21.96 25.04
N GLN A 4 6.25 -22.39 25.04
CA GLN A 4 5.25 -21.92 25.99
C GLN A 4 5.14 -22.90 27.17
N GLN A 5 5.18 -22.39 28.38
CA GLN A 5 4.94 -23.16 29.60
C GLN A 5 3.44 -23.31 29.88
N SER A 6 3.11 -24.21 30.82
CA SER A 6 1.73 -24.44 31.23
C SER A 6 1.04 -23.23 31.89
N ASN A 7 1.83 -22.27 32.39
CA ASN A 7 1.35 -20.98 32.92
C ASN A 7 1.10 -19.91 31.84
N GLY A 8 1.35 -20.23 30.56
CA GLY A 8 1.17 -19.33 29.43
C GLY A 8 2.36 -18.48 29.07
N GLU A 9 3.42 -18.48 29.89
CA GLU A 9 4.64 -17.70 29.60
C GLU A 9 5.45 -18.31 28.46
N TRP A 10 6.00 -17.45 27.63
CA TRP A 10 6.95 -17.83 26.58
C TRP A 10 8.37 -17.70 27.08
N GLY A 11 9.14 -18.77 26.97
CA GLY A 11 10.48 -18.76 27.48
C GLY A 11 11.42 -19.77 26.84
N SER A 12 12.65 -19.80 27.32
CA SER A 12 13.71 -20.70 26.87
C SER A 12 14.77 -20.91 27.93
N ILE A 13 15.53 -21.99 27.80
CA ILE A 13 16.77 -22.25 28.52
C ILE A 13 18.01 -21.89 27.70
N ALA A 14 17.84 -21.43 26.48
CA ALA A 14 18.95 -21.03 25.61
C ALA A 14 19.49 -19.66 26.02
N GLY A 15 20.78 -19.47 25.92
CA GLY A 15 21.47 -18.21 26.27
C GLY A 15 22.22 -18.22 27.59
N GLY A 16 22.24 -19.35 28.31
CA GLY A 16 22.92 -19.49 29.62
C GLY A 16 22.23 -18.71 30.75
N LYS A 17 22.75 -18.84 31.96
CA LYS A 17 22.18 -18.27 33.18
C LYS A 17 22.13 -16.72 33.19
N ASP A 18 22.93 -16.06 32.38
CA ASP A 18 23.05 -14.61 32.34
C ASP A 18 22.22 -13.95 31.21
N ALA A 19 21.51 -14.75 30.41
CA ALA A 19 20.68 -14.28 29.29
C ALA A 19 21.37 -13.30 28.32
N THR A 20 22.71 -13.36 28.27
CA THR A 20 23.55 -12.39 27.52
C THR A 20 23.90 -12.83 26.12
N GLN A 21 23.55 -14.06 25.72
CA GLN A 21 23.86 -14.57 24.39
C GLN A 21 22.75 -14.28 23.39
N THR A 22 23.13 -14.01 22.15
CA THR A 22 22.24 -13.81 21.02
C THR A 22 21.25 -14.96 20.89
N PHE A 23 19.99 -14.66 21.07
CA PHE A 23 18.91 -15.61 21.17
C PHE A 23 18.07 -15.55 19.89
N MET A 24 17.90 -16.68 19.20
CA MET A 24 16.99 -16.75 18.06
C MET A 24 15.54 -16.85 18.55
N ASN A 25 14.85 -15.74 18.54
CA ASN A 25 13.47 -15.57 18.99
C ASN A 25 12.46 -16.06 17.92
N SER A 26 12.67 -17.22 17.33
CA SER A 26 11.79 -17.72 16.28
C SER A 26 10.93 -18.88 16.78
N ASN A 27 9.72 -18.56 17.21
CA ASN A 27 8.64 -19.55 17.35
C ASN A 27 7.41 -19.06 16.60
N PRO A 28 6.99 -19.71 15.51
CA PRO A 28 5.82 -19.32 14.74
C PRO A 28 4.52 -19.34 15.59
N LEU A 29 4.41 -20.25 16.55
CA LEU A 29 3.25 -20.32 17.44
C LEU A 29 3.15 -19.08 18.33
N ARG A 30 4.29 -18.59 18.83
CA ARG A 30 4.32 -17.35 19.61
C ARG A 30 3.84 -16.17 18.77
N THR A 31 4.31 -16.06 17.54
CA THR A 31 3.89 -14.97 16.64
C THR A 31 2.39 -15.04 16.33
N LEU A 32 1.85 -16.27 16.18
CA LEU A 32 0.43 -16.49 15.91
C LEU A 32 -0.46 -16.31 17.15
N SER A 33 0.11 -16.34 18.38
CA SER A 33 -0.66 -16.12 19.60
C SER A 33 -1.01 -14.66 19.88
N PHE A 34 -0.41 -13.73 19.13
CA PHE A 34 -0.69 -12.31 19.23
C PHE A 34 -1.50 -11.84 18.02
N ASP A 35 -2.43 -10.92 18.23
CA ASP A 35 -3.32 -10.38 17.21
C ASP A 35 -2.58 -9.42 16.27
N ASN A 36 -1.68 -9.97 15.44
CA ASN A 36 -1.05 -9.23 14.37
C ASN A 36 -1.78 -9.50 13.06
N TRP A 37 -2.23 -8.47 12.38
CA TRP A 37 -2.89 -8.63 11.11
C TRP A 37 -2.54 -7.51 10.12
N SER A 38 -2.65 -7.83 8.85
CA SER A 38 -2.53 -6.87 7.76
C SER A 38 -3.58 -7.19 6.70
N LYS A 39 -4.36 -6.19 6.33
CA LYS A 39 -5.37 -6.27 5.27
C LYS A 39 -5.01 -5.26 4.19
N SER A 40 -5.04 -5.68 2.93
CA SER A 40 -4.80 -4.77 1.80
C SER A 40 -5.81 -5.01 0.69
N THR A 41 -6.18 -3.92 0.02
CA THR A 41 -7.08 -3.93 -1.14
C THR A 41 -6.43 -3.12 -2.24
N THR A 42 -6.47 -3.65 -3.46
CA THR A 42 -6.01 -2.97 -4.68
C THR A 42 -7.16 -2.91 -5.66
N GLU A 43 -7.47 -1.71 -6.14
CA GLU A 43 -8.49 -1.47 -7.14
C GLU A 43 -7.86 -0.81 -8.36
N ASN A 44 -8.14 -1.35 -9.54
CA ASN A 44 -7.73 -0.80 -10.82
C ASN A 44 -9.00 -0.53 -11.64
N THR A 45 -9.19 0.73 -12.00
CA THR A 45 -10.31 1.15 -12.84
C THR A 45 -9.77 1.75 -14.12
N MET A 46 -10.34 1.36 -15.26
CA MET A 46 -9.95 1.87 -16.57
C MET A 46 -11.21 2.15 -17.38
N TYR A 47 -11.27 3.32 -17.98
CA TYR A 47 -12.31 3.71 -18.93
C TYR A 47 -11.63 4.25 -20.19
N ASP A 48 -11.99 3.65 -21.33
CA ASP A 48 -11.49 4.07 -22.63
C ASP A 48 -12.69 4.41 -23.51
N LEU A 49 -12.74 5.62 -24.02
CA LEU A 49 -13.78 6.12 -24.92
C LEU A 49 -13.12 6.64 -26.19
N GLY A 50 -13.59 6.21 -27.32
CA GLY A 50 -13.09 6.64 -28.61
C GLY A 50 -14.22 6.95 -29.59
N PHE A 51 -13.94 7.85 -30.53
CA PHE A 51 -14.82 8.12 -31.66
C PHE A 51 -14.04 8.44 -32.93
N ASP A 52 -14.62 8.12 -34.07
CA ASP A 52 -14.16 8.51 -35.39
C ASP A 52 -15.25 9.26 -36.12
N LEU A 53 -14.93 10.46 -36.61
CA LEU A 53 -15.81 11.27 -37.40
C LEU A 53 -15.25 11.39 -38.84
N LYS A 54 -16.10 11.23 -39.84
CA LYS A 54 -15.77 11.40 -41.25
C LYS A 54 -16.64 12.51 -41.86
N PRO A 55 -16.30 13.78 -41.59
CA PRO A 55 -17.10 14.90 -42.08
C PRO A 55 -17.10 15.04 -43.61
N ILE A 56 -16.02 14.58 -44.26
CA ILE A 56 -15.87 14.48 -45.73
C ILE A 56 -15.14 13.19 -46.08
N GLU A 57 -15.22 12.72 -47.34
CA GLU A 57 -14.71 11.42 -47.77
C GLU A 57 -13.25 11.14 -47.38
N ASN A 58 -12.37 12.12 -47.40
CA ASN A 58 -10.94 11.92 -47.21
C ASN A 58 -10.43 12.40 -45.87
N LEU A 59 -11.30 12.87 -44.95
CA LEU A 59 -10.96 13.37 -43.65
C LEU A 59 -11.52 12.47 -42.55
N VAL A 60 -10.63 11.99 -41.70
CA VAL A 60 -10.98 11.27 -40.47
C VAL A 60 -10.49 12.07 -39.27
N ILE A 61 -11.38 12.39 -38.36
CA ILE A 61 -11.08 13.01 -37.09
C ILE A 61 -11.34 11.95 -36.01
N SER A 62 -10.29 11.55 -35.29
CA SER A 62 -10.37 10.57 -34.22
C SER A 62 -10.11 11.23 -32.88
N GLY A 63 -10.95 10.94 -31.90
CA GLY A 63 -10.77 11.35 -30.51
C GLY A 63 -10.75 10.14 -29.60
N GLN A 64 -9.87 10.17 -28.61
CA GLN A 64 -9.76 9.15 -27.59
C GLN A 64 -9.61 9.81 -26.22
N LEU A 65 -10.32 9.28 -25.23
CA LEU A 65 -10.24 9.63 -23.83
C LEU A 65 -9.96 8.37 -23.03
N ASP A 66 -8.81 8.31 -22.39
CA ASP A 66 -8.40 7.24 -21.49
C ASP A 66 -8.39 7.76 -20.07
N TYR A 67 -9.03 7.07 -19.15
CA TYR A 67 -8.97 7.34 -17.73
C TYR A 67 -8.56 6.06 -16.99
N LYS A 68 -7.49 6.16 -16.19
CA LYS A 68 -6.96 5.08 -15.36
C LYS A 68 -6.90 5.54 -13.92
N ARG A 69 -7.41 4.71 -13.01
CA ARG A 69 -7.29 4.93 -11.57
C ARG A 69 -6.76 3.66 -10.90
N TYR A 70 -5.70 3.85 -10.15
CA TYR A 70 -5.13 2.86 -9.25
C TYR A 70 -5.36 3.31 -7.82
N GLU A 71 -5.98 2.46 -7.01
CA GLU A 71 -6.17 2.70 -5.59
C GLU A 71 -5.63 1.53 -4.78
N TYR A 72 -4.79 1.81 -3.81
CA TYR A 72 -4.25 0.85 -2.87
C TYR A 72 -4.53 1.32 -1.46
N LYS A 73 -5.16 0.45 -0.67
CA LYS A 73 -5.43 0.63 0.76
C LYS A 73 -4.78 -0.50 1.52
N SER A 74 -4.01 -0.18 2.55
CA SER A 74 -3.48 -1.17 3.49
C SER A 74 -3.73 -0.71 4.91
N LYS A 75 -4.14 -1.63 5.76
CA LYS A 75 -4.33 -1.42 7.18
C LYS A 75 -3.67 -2.57 7.91
N SER A 76 -2.82 -2.27 8.88
CA SER A 76 -2.10 -3.27 9.66
C SER A 76 -2.12 -2.91 11.14
N TYR A 77 -2.27 -3.94 11.95
CA TYR A 77 -2.20 -3.88 13.40
C TYR A 77 -1.04 -4.71 13.91
N SER A 78 -0.30 -4.18 14.87
CA SER A 78 0.77 -4.84 15.58
C SER A 78 0.46 -4.80 17.07
N ALA A 79 0.27 -5.97 17.65
CA ALA A 79 0.06 -6.13 19.08
C ALA A 79 1.36 -5.89 19.86
N GLU A 80 1.24 -5.46 21.10
CA GLU A 80 2.32 -5.50 22.07
C GLU A 80 2.47 -6.91 22.60
N TYR A 81 3.71 -7.38 22.80
CA TYR A 81 3.97 -8.67 23.39
C TYR A 81 5.19 -8.62 24.32
N PRO A 82 5.12 -9.32 25.47
CA PRO A 82 6.16 -9.31 26.51
C PRO A 82 7.46 -9.94 26.01
N GLU A 83 8.54 -9.65 26.70
CA GLU A 83 9.81 -10.34 26.51
C GLU A 83 9.70 -11.83 26.87
N VAL A 84 10.59 -12.62 26.30
CA VAL A 84 10.74 -14.05 26.61
C VAL A 84 11.43 -14.18 27.93
N VAL A 85 10.99 -15.10 28.79
CA VAL A 85 11.63 -15.38 30.09
C VAL A 85 12.63 -16.53 30.00
N HIS A 86 13.69 -16.43 30.78
CA HIS A 86 14.62 -17.55 30.97
C HIS A 86 14.03 -18.50 32.03
N PHE A 87 13.71 -19.73 31.64
CA PHE A 87 12.96 -20.67 32.47
C PHE A 87 13.64 -21.06 33.80
N GLU A 88 14.98 -21.07 33.87
CA GLU A 88 15.68 -21.40 35.11
C GLU A 88 15.83 -20.21 36.04
N THR A 89 15.92 -18.99 35.52
CA THR A 89 16.19 -17.80 36.32
C THR A 89 14.99 -16.89 36.49
N GLY A 90 13.91 -17.08 35.72
CA GLY A 90 12.73 -16.23 35.68
C GLY A 90 12.99 -14.81 35.19
N LYS A 91 14.19 -14.53 34.64
CA LYS A 91 14.53 -13.19 34.13
C LYS A 91 14.07 -13.03 32.69
N GLU A 92 13.58 -11.85 32.39
CA GLU A 92 13.28 -11.45 31.01
C GLU A 92 14.57 -11.34 30.19
N ILE A 93 14.48 -11.75 28.92
CA ILE A 93 15.58 -11.70 27.97
C ILE A 93 15.38 -10.44 27.10
N PRO A 94 16.20 -9.38 27.28
CA PRO A 94 16.02 -8.12 26.60
C PRO A 94 16.05 -8.23 25.08
N GLY A 95 15.19 -7.46 24.40
CA GLY A 95 15.10 -7.42 22.94
C GLY A 95 14.35 -8.60 22.32
N THR A 96 13.71 -9.45 23.10
CA THR A 96 12.89 -10.57 22.61
C THR A 96 11.42 -10.24 22.55
N GLY A 97 11.00 -9.18 23.22
CA GLY A 97 9.65 -8.62 23.19
C GLY A 97 9.50 -7.52 22.14
N ASN A 98 8.31 -6.98 22.09
CA ASN A 98 8.01 -5.75 21.37
C ASN A 98 7.82 -4.64 22.42
N SER A 99 8.87 -3.89 22.68
CA SER A 99 8.86 -2.80 23.68
C SER A 99 8.08 -1.56 23.22
N SER A 100 7.57 -1.58 22.00
CA SER A 100 6.69 -0.53 21.48
C SER A 100 5.24 -0.85 21.86
N PRO A 101 4.43 0.15 22.25
CA PRO A 101 3.01 -0.05 22.45
C PRO A 101 2.36 -0.60 21.18
N ASN A 102 1.23 -1.28 21.35
CA ASN A 102 0.44 -1.74 20.22
C ASN A 102 0.15 -0.59 19.25
N SER A 103 0.10 -0.88 17.97
CA SER A 103 -0.01 0.16 16.95
C SER A 103 -0.82 -0.28 15.75
N MET A 104 -1.57 0.65 15.19
CA MET A 104 -2.26 0.49 13.91
C MET A 104 -1.75 1.52 12.92
N SER A 105 -1.47 1.07 11.71
CA SER A 105 -1.11 1.93 10.59
C SER A 105 -2.06 1.74 9.42
N MET A 106 -2.38 2.85 8.77
CA MET A 106 -3.14 2.90 7.53
C MET A 106 -2.29 3.56 6.46
N TYR A 107 -2.30 2.97 5.29
CA TYR A 107 -1.65 3.49 4.11
C TYR A 107 -2.63 3.47 2.94
N TRP A 108 -2.76 4.60 2.28
CA TRP A 108 -3.62 4.78 1.12
C TRP A 108 -2.86 5.49 0.02
N ILE A 109 -2.95 4.94 -1.18
CA ILE A 109 -2.45 5.57 -2.41
C ILE A 109 -3.61 5.64 -3.38
N SER A 110 -3.77 6.78 -4.03
CA SER A 110 -4.67 6.96 -5.16
C SER A 110 -3.91 7.65 -6.28
N ASN A 111 -3.73 6.96 -7.38
CA ASN A 111 -3.14 7.50 -8.59
C ASN A 111 -4.21 7.54 -9.67
N SER A 112 -4.38 8.67 -10.32
CA SER A 112 -5.25 8.80 -11.49
C SER A 112 -4.48 9.39 -12.66
N ASN A 113 -4.75 8.86 -13.84
CA ASN A 113 -4.21 9.36 -15.09
C ASN A 113 -5.36 9.51 -16.07
N MET A 114 -5.49 10.70 -16.65
CA MET A 114 -6.42 11.02 -17.71
C MET A 114 -5.63 11.46 -18.94
N MET A 115 -5.81 10.77 -20.05
CA MET A 115 -5.18 11.10 -21.33
C MET A 115 -6.27 11.35 -22.36
N THR A 116 -6.16 12.48 -23.07
CA THR A 116 -7.03 12.82 -24.18
C THR A 116 -6.18 12.99 -25.43
N THR A 117 -6.55 12.30 -26.48
CA THR A 117 -5.86 12.37 -27.78
C THR A 117 -6.86 12.77 -28.86
N LEU A 118 -6.50 13.73 -29.69
CA LEU A 118 -7.24 14.15 -30.86
C LEU A 118 -6.33 14.11 -32.07
N THR A 119 -6.77 13.44 -33.14
CA THR A 119 -6.03 13.35 -34.40
C THR A 119 -6.93 13.68 -35.59
N ALA A 120 -6.35 14.28 -36.61
CA ALA A 120 -7.01 14.48 -37.87
C ALA A 120 -6.14 13.96 -39.02
N LYS A 121 -6.67 13.05 -39.80
CA LYS A 121 -6.01 12.44 -40.95
C LYS A 121 -6.75 12.85 -42.22
N TYR A 122 -5.99 13.39 -43.19
CA TYR A 122 -6.52 13.76 -44.50
C TYR A 122 -5.74 13.06 -45.62
N ASP A 123 -6.45 12.30 -46.45
CA ASP A 123 -5.88 11.53 -47.58
C ASP A 123 -6.18 12.28 -48.90
N LEU A 124 -5.13 12.84 -49.53
CA LEU A 124 -5.23 13.58 -50.79
C LEU A 124 -4.66 12.77 -51.94
N LYS A 125 -5.46 12.59 -53.00
CA LYS A 125 -5.04 11.94 -54.24
C LYS A 125 -4.92 12.98 -55.37
N LEU A 126 -3.70 13.15 -55.89
CA LEU A 126 -3.38 14.10 -56.97
C LEU A 126 -2.85 13.28 -58.20
N GLY A 127 -3.73 12.80 -59.03
CA GLY A 127 -3.37 11.99 -60.19
C GLY A 127 -2.71 10.67 -59.74
N GLN A 128 -1.40 10.51 -60.07
CA GLN A 128 -0.61 9.34 -59.67
C GLN A 128 0.01 9.47 -58.26
N HIS A 129 -0.13 10.60 -57.60
CA HIS A 129 0.43 10.86 -56.29
C HIS A 129 -0.62 10.75 -55.21
N ALA A 130 -0.28 10.09 -54.08
CA ALA A 130 -1.08 10.05 -52.85
C ALA A 130 -0.29 10.74 -51.73
N VAL A 131 -0.91 11.70 -51.06
CA VAL A 131 -0.33 12.44 -49.94
C VAL A 131 -1.23 12.29 -48.72
N ASN A 132 -0.66 11.86 -47.63
CA ASN A 132 -1.37 11.71 -46.35
C ASN A 132 -0.87 12.76 -45.38
N PHE A 133 -1.79 13.52 -44.84
CA PHE A 133 -1.53 14.50 -43.77
C PHE A 133 -2.09 13.93 -42.48
N LEU A 134 -1.28 13.96 -41.42
CA LEU A 134 -1.69 13.61 -40.08
C LEU A 134 -1.27 14.73 -39.13
N VAL A 135 -2.22 15.25 -38.38
CA VAL A 135 -1.98 16.19 -37.29
C VAL A 135 -2.67 15.67 -36.03
N GLY A 136 -2.06 15.83 -34.88
CA GLY A 136 -2.64 15.38 -33.63
C GLY A 136 -2.14 16.19 -32.47
N THR A 137 -2.89 16.12 -31.38
CA THR A 137 -2.53 16.68 -30.08
C THR A 137 -2.94 15.67 -29.01
N SER A 138 -2.19 15.64 -27.94
CA SER A 138 -2.53 14.89 -26.73
C SER A 138 -2.39 15.76 -25.51
N TYR A 139 -3.22 15.50 -24.52
CA TYR A 139 -3.15 16.10 -23.21
C TYR A 139 -3.16 14.98 -22.18
N GLU A 140 -2.24 15.03 -21.23
CA GLU A 140 -2.15 14.07 -20.13
C GLU A 140 -2.19 14.81 -18.80
N HIS A 141 -3.02 14.30 -17.88
CA HIS A 141 -3.13 14.80 -16.52
C HIS A 141 -2.94 13.65 -15.55
N TYR A 142 -1.90 13.74 -14.73
CA TYR A 142 -1.57 12.74 -13.71
C TYR A 142 -1.71 13.35 -12.32
N LYS A 143 -2.44 12.66 -11.44
CA LYS A 143 -2.59 13.03 -10.04
C LYS A 143 -2.21 11.85 -9.14
N SER A 144 -1.41 12.11 -8.11
CA SER A 144 -1.02 11.13 -7.10
C SER A 144 -1.29 11.68 -5.71
N GLU A 145 -2.01 10.90 -4.91
CA GLU A 145 -2.30 11.21 -3.51
C GLU A 145 -1.86 10.04 -2.63
N ARG A 146 -1.24 10.34 -1.50
CA ARG A 146 -0.80 9.35 -0.52
C ARG A 146 -1.14 9.83 0.86
N LEU A 147 -1.73 8.95 1.65
CA LEU A 147 -2.03 9.18 3.05
C LEU A 147 -1.40 8.06 3.88
N TYR A 148 -0.65 8.45 4.89
CA TYR A 148 -0.19 7.55 5.92
C TYR A 148 -0.67 8.05 7.27
N SER A 149 -1.23 7.17 8.07
CA SER A 149 -1.64 7.44 9.44
C SER A 149 -1.21 6.29 10.35
N LYS A 150 -0.67 6.62 11.51
CA LYS A 150 -0.34 5.65 12.55
C LYS A 150 -0.84 6.13 13.89
N ARG A 151 -1.44 5.23 14.65
CA ARG A 151 -1.77 5.45 16.07
C ARG A 151 -1.21 4.31 16.93
N THR A 152 -0.99 4.61 18.19
CA THR A 152 -0.48 3.68 19.21
C THR A 152 -1.34 3.74 20.45
N ASP A 153 -1.07 2.90 21.43
CA ASP A 153 -1.76 2.84 22.73
C ASP A 153 -3.26 2.54 22.60
N PHE A 154 -3.58 1.50 21.92
CA PHE A 154 -4.95 0.98 21.87
C PHE A 154 -5.28 0.26 23.18
N VAL A 155 -6.47 0.54 23.72
CA VAL A 155 -6.94 0.00 25.01
C VAL A 155 -7.14 -1.51 24.99
N SER A 156 -7.38 -2.08 23.80
CA SER A 156 -7.61 -3.51 23.62
C SER A 156 -7.04 -3.97 22.28
N ASP A 157 -6.50 -5.18 22.27
CA ASP A 157 -6.16 -5.88 21.04
C ASP A 157 -7.45 -6.27 20.29
N GLY A 158 -7.38 -6.38 18.97
CA GLY A 158 -8.52 -6.74 18.13
C GLY A 158 -9.43 -5.57 17.73
N LEU A 159 -9.12 -4.34 18.12
CA LEU A 159 -9.82 -3.16 17.62
C LEU A 159 -9.45 -2.92 16.15
N GLU A 160 -10.47 -2.72 15.32
CA GLU A 160 -10.27 -2.46 13.89
C GLU A 160 -10.36 -0.97 13.53
N ASP A 161 -10.66 -0.09 14.50
CA ASP A 161 -10.81 1.34 14.26
C ASP A 161 -9.58 2.13 14.72
N ILE A 162 -8.95 2.84 13.79
CA ILE A 162 -7.77 3.66 14.06
C ILE A 162 -8.06 4.84 15.00
N GLU A 163 -9.31 5.28 15.09
CA GLU A 163 -9.70 6.43 15.92
C GLU A 163 -9.53 6.17 17.43
N GLN A 164 -9.46 4.91 17.82
CA GLN A 164 -9.40 4.50 19.22
C GLN A 164 -7.99 4.54 19.83
N GLY A 165 -6.95 4.80 19.04
CA GLY A 165 -5.58 4.97 19.54
C GLY A 165 -5.32 6.39 20.03
N ASN A 166 -4.39 6.54 20.98
CA ASN A 166 -4.12 7.81 21.67
C ASN A 166 -3.14 8.73 20.92
N ASN A 167 -2.02 8.20 20.44
CA ASN A 167 -0.99 8.99 19.76
C ASN A 167 -1.16 8.96 18.25
N ILE A 168 -1.01 10.11 17.61
CA ILE A 168 -1.28 10.28 16.18
C ILE A 168 0.00 10.67 15.44
N SER A 169 0.30 9.96 14.37
CA SER A 169 1.19 10.42 13.31
C SER A 169 0.43 10.35 11.99
N CYS A 170 0.35 11.46 11.27
CA CYS A 170 -0.32 11.54 9.98
C CYS A 170 0.55 12.31 8.99
N LEU A 171 0.73 11.75 7.79
CA LEU A 171 1.42 12.37 6.68
C LEU A 171 0.53 12.29 5.43
N LEU A 172 0.20 13.45 4.87
CA LEU A 172 -0.49 13.58 3.59
C LEU A 172 0.49 14.13 2.55
N TYR A 173 0.59 13.48 1.43
CA TYR A 173 1.35 13.94 0.28
C TYR A 173 0.47 13.93 -0.98
N THR A 174 0.44 15.04 -1.70
CA THR A 174 -0.24 15.17 -2.98
C THR A 174 0.74 15.67 -4.04
N SER A 175 0.69 15.11 -5.23
CA SER A 175 1.37 15.64 -6.40
C SER A 175 0.42 15.65 -7.59
N ASP A 176 0.45 16.73 -8.33
CA ASP A 176 -0.34 16.95 -9.53
C ASP A 176 0.62 17.37 -10.63
N ALA A 177 0.60 16.68 -11.75
CA ALA A 177 1.40 17.01 -12.93
C ALA A 177 0.49 17.01 -14.15
N ALA A 178 0.47 18.14 -14.86
CA ALA A 178 -0.16 18.31 -16.16
C ALA A 178 0.93 18.78 -17.13
N ASP A 179 1.16 18.02 -18.19
CA ASP A 179 2.02 18.35 -19.33
C ASP A 179 1.20 18.58 -20.59
#